data_024a5d5de47508135f515d042cdf4827
#
_entry.id   024a5d5de47508135f515d042cdf4827
#
_cell.length_a   1.000
_cell.length_b   1.000
_cell.length_c   1.000
_cell.angle_alpha   90.00
_cell.angle_beta   90.00
_cell.angle_gamma   90.00
#
_symmetry.space_group_name_H-M   'P 1'
#
loop_
_entity.id
_entity.type
_entity.pdbx_description
1 polymer ?
#
loop_
_entity_poly.entity_id
_entity_poly.type
_entity_poly.pdbx_seq_one_letter_code
_entity_poly.pdbx_strand_id
1 'polypeptide(L)'
;MITVKEVVLSMNTIKSAKKWQEDEALRRFRLISPILDESLDPAKRLQVRKEIADKAGVTTRSLYRYEAAYRSGGFAGLKPMNREQRRSFALPENFEELVGEAIQLKREVPARSVAQIILILEMEGLVAPGVLKRSTLQRYLYDAGFGKKQMKKYTEARSSSSRRFCKAHRMQLAQADIKYIMKLPIGPGGKMVQCYICSIIDDHSKMILGTGVYDNQEAAIVEDVYRRAILSYGAFDATYVDNGSQFISKELVDALSRLGIRHLRAKPYSGQSKGKIEVYNRLINSYINECRAQKVRTLEEARHWWTLFVEDYYHDKPHEGIREYYKSQGIDVPAEGITPRQEFNRDSRPLKYLDAGIVGQAFLHHDTREVDKGACISFEGRKYEVSSALIGATVEISWDPMASETVTVSYPGTKPFLAKPLTIGEFSDPKPELPQSMLPEEVECSRFLQGLQKVHDRKRVHNTNAISFGEYRKEADGNV
;
A
#
# COMPACT_ATOMS: atom_id res chain seq x y z
N MET A 1 10.17 -38.01 7.24
CA MET A 1 11.35 -37.21 7.62
C MET A 1 12.48 -37.62 6.69
N ILE A 2 12.87 -36.74 5.77
CA ILE A 2 14.01 -36.98 4.88
C ILE A 2 15.26 -36.81 5.75
N THR A 3 16.07 -37.83 5.86
CA THR A 3 17.28 -37.79 6.67
C THR A 3 18.34 -36.89 6.05
N VAL A 4 19.19 -36.28 6.88
CA VAL A 4 20.28 -35.40 6.42
C VAL A 4 21.20 -36.12 5.41
N LYS A 5 21.39 -37.45 5.54
CA LYS A 5 22.07 -38.31 4.56
C LYS A 5 21.39 -38.32 3.17
N GLU A 6 20.07 -38.33 3.10
CA GLU A 6 19.36 -38.31 1.81
C GLU A 6 19.44 -36.94 1.11
N VAL A 7 19.52 -35.85 1.89
CA VAL A 7 19.72 -34.49 1.33
C VAL A 7 21.15 -34.36 0.77
N VAL A 8 22.15 -34.88 1.47
CA VAL A 8 23.55 -34.86 1.02
C VAL A 8 23.79 -35.81 -0.16
N LEU A 9 23.13 -36.99 -0.18
CA LEU A 9 23.18 -37.92 -1.31
C LEU A 9 22.44 -37.37 -2.54
N SER A 10 21.31 -36.66 -2.38
CA SER A 10 20.62 -36.01 -3.49
C SER A 10 21.45 -34.86 -4.08
N MET A 11 22.26 -34.16 -3.28
CA MET A 11 23.19 -33.12 -3.74
C MET A 11 24.33 -33.64 -4.62
N ASN A 12 24.77 -34.88 -4.42
CA ASN A 12 25.78 -35.48 -5.29
C ASN A 12 25.23 -35.99 -6.63
N THR A 13 23.91 -36.23 -6.74
CA THR A 13 23.27 -36.78 -7.95
C THR A 13 22.78 -35.69 -8.90
N ILE A 14 22.66 -34.43 -8.47
CA ILE A 14 22.24 -33.31 -9.32
C ILE A 14 23.42 -32.37 -9.60
N LYS A 15 24.51 -32.91 -10.13
CA LYS A 15 25.45 -32.13 -10.93
C LYS A 15 24.95 -32.10 -12.36
N SER A 16 23.78 -31.54 -12.64
CA SER A 16 23.45 -31.16 -14.01
C SER A 16 24.53 -30.20 -14.49
N ALA A 17 25.19 -30.54 -15.58
CA ALA A 17 26.14 -29.64 -16.23
C ALA A 17 25.46 -28.28 -16.35
N LYS A 18 26.07 -27.21 -15.81
CA LYS A 18 25.52 -25.88 -15.91
C LYS A 18 25.32 -25.60 -17.40
N LYS A 19 24.19 -25.09 -17.81
CA LYS A 19 23.83 -24.84 -19.22
C LYS A 19 24.98 -24.22 -20.04
N TRP A 20 25.77 -23.34 -19.44
CA TRP A 20 26.95 -22.73 -20.08
C TRP A 20 28.05 -23.76 -20.44
N GLN A 21 28.19 -24.88 -19.72
CA GLN A 21 29.18 -25.93 -20.02
C GLN A 21 28.72 -26.73 -21.23
N GLU A 22 27.43 -26.93 -21.40
CA GLU A 22 26.87 -27.58 -22.57
C GLU A 22 26.96 -26.68 -23.80
N ASP A 23 26.64 -25.40 -23.64
CA ASP A 23 26.77 -24.41 -24.71
C ASP A 23 28.22 -24.28 -25.19
N GLU A 24 29.17 -24.24 -24.25
CA GLU A 24 30.61 -24.21 -24.59
C GLU A 24 31.09 -25.52 -25.21
N ALA A 25 30.63 -26.67 -24.76
CA ALA A 25 30.94 -27.95 -25.37
C ALA A 25 30.39 -28.05 -26.80
N LEU A 26 29.18 -27.57 -27.04
CA LEU A 26 28.60 -27.45 -28.40
C LEU A 26 29.40 -26.50 -29.26
N ARG A 27 29.85 -25.38 -28.75
CA ARG A 27 30.72 -24.45 -29.47
C ARG A 27 32.04 -25.14 -29.88
N ARG A 28 32.71 -25.83 -28.97
CA ARG A 28 33.93 -26.55 -29.24
C ARG A 28 33.73 -27.69 -30.23
N PHE A 29 32.63 -28.42 -30.14
CA PHE A 29 32.30 -29.48 -31.07
C PHE A 29 32.13 -28.96 -32.51
N ARG A 30 31.38 -27.84 -32.70
CA ARG A 30 31.21 -27.22 -33.99
C ARG A 30 32.54 -26.82 -34.63
N LEU A 31 33.50 -26.38 -33.83
CA LEU A 31 34.84 -26.03 -34.35
C LEU A 31 35.66 -27.22 -34.80
N ILE A 32 35.53 -28.37 -34.12
CA ILE A 32 36.33 -29.55 -34.48
C ILE A 32 35.61 -30.50 -35.44
N SER A 33 34.28 -30.43 -35.54
CA SER A 33 33.48 -31.31 -36.39
C SER A 33 34.02 -31.44 -37.85
N PRO A 34 34.43 -30.38 -38.56
CA PRO A 34 35.00 -30.48 -39.91
C PRO A 34 36.36 -31.16 -39.94
N ILE A 35 37.10 -31.20 -38.80
CA ILE A 35 38.42 -31.77 -38.66
C ILE A 35 38.40 -33.28 -38.34
N LEU A 36 37.25 -33.73 -37.79
CA LEU A 36 37.01 -35.13 -37.39
C LEU A 36 36.75 -36.06 -38.55
N ASP A 37 36.55 -35.55 -39.73
CA ASP A 37 36.31 -36.35 -40.93
C ASP A 37 37.61 -37.16 -41.26
N GLU A 38 37.50 -38.48 -41.17
CA GLU A 38 38.62 -39.42 -41.35
C GLU A 38 39.00 -39.51 -42.85
N SER A 39 38.16 -39.12 -43.77
CA SER A 39 38.44 -39.11 -45.22
C SER A 39 39.33 -37.96 -45.66
N LEU A 40 39.60 -36.96 -44.82
CA LEU A 40 40.42 -35.81 -45.15
C LEU A 40 41.91 -36.18 -45.11
N ASP A 41 42.58 -35.87 -46.27
CA ASP A 41 44.04 -35.94 -46.40
C ASP A 41 44.72 -35.10 -45.28
N PRO A 42 45.84 -35.59 -44.69
CA PRO A 42 46.54 -34.89 -43.62
C PRO A 42 46.91 -33.44 -43.92
N ALA A 43 47.34 -33.16 -45.14
CA ALA A 43 47.69 -31.79 -45.59
C ALA A 43 46.48 -30.87 -45.62
N LYS A 44 45.35 -31.35 -46.17
CA LYS A 44 44.08 -30.61 -46.17
C LYS A 44 43.52 -30.41 -44.75
N ARG A 45 43.64 -31.40 -43.88
CA ARG A 45 43.23 -31.31 -42.46
C ARG A 45 43.99 -30.20 -41.73
N LEU A 46 45.30 -30.05 -42.00
CA LEU A 46 46.11 -28.97 -41.43
C LEU A 46 45.64 -27.59 -41.93
N GLN A 47 45.31 -27.47 -43.22
CA GLN A 47 44.82 -26.22 -43.81
C GLN A 47 43.44 -25.83 -43.22
N VAL A 48 42.48 -26.76 -43.18
CA VAL A 48 41.17 -26.56 -42.58
C VAL A 48 41.26 -26.14 -41.11
N ARG A 49 42.23 -26.75 -40.34
CA ARG A 49 42.46 -26.38 -38.94
C ARG A 49 42.96 -24.94 -38.82
N LYS A 50 43.83 -24.45 -39.70
CA LYS A 50 44.29 -23.06 -39.72
C LYS A 50 43.13 -22.10 -40.04
N GLU A 51 42.36 -22.39 -41.06
CA GLU A 51 41.21 -21.57 -41.47
C GLU A 51 40.15 -21.45 -40.36
N ILE A 52 39.87 -22.53 -39.64
CA ILE A 52 38.96 -22.53 -38.50
C ILE A 52 39.57 -21.72 -37.36
N ALA A 53 40.85 -21.86 -37.08
CA ALA A 53 41.53 -21.13 -36.01
C ALA A 53 41.43 -19.60 -36.27
N ASP A 54 41.70 -19.17 -37.49
CA ASP A 54 41.65 -17.75 -37.88
C ASP A 54 40.23 -17.20 -37.84
N LYS A 55 39.24 -17.93 -38.40
CA LYS A 55 37.83 -17.50 -38.40
C LYS A 55 37.21 -17.43 -36.97
N ALA A 56 37.60 -18.35 -36.10
CA ALA A 56 37.03 -18.43 -34.77
C ALA A 56 37.83 -17.68 -33.70
N GLY A 57 38.95 -17.06 -34.05
CA GLY A 57 39.84 -16.36 -33.12
C GLY A 57 40.44 -17.27 -32.06
N VAL A 58 40.68 -18.55 -32.39
CA VAL A 58 41.28 -19.55 -31.46
C VAL A 58 42.62 -20.02 -32.00
N THR A 59 43.51 -20.48 -31.10
CA THR A 59 44.79 -21.02 -31.57
C THR A 59 44.63 -22.44 -32.13
N THR A 60 45.44 -22.82 -33.13
CA THR A 60 45.48 -24.21 -33.63
C THR A 60 45.74 -25.21 -32.54
N ARG A 61 46.54 -24.85 -31.50
CA ARG A 61 46.80 -25.66 -30.29
C ARG A 61 45.51 -25.95 -29.49
N SER A 62 44.61 -24.97 -29.48
CA SER A 62 43.30 -25.16 -28.82
C SER A 62 42.45 -26.18 -29.56
N LEU A 63 42.45 -26.16 -30.89
CA LEU A 63 41.72 -27.14 -31.69
C LEU A 63 42.28 -28.54 -31.53
N TYR A 64 43.60 -28.72 -31.49
CA TYR A 64 44.22 -30.03 -31.17
C TYR A 64 43.83 -30.54 -29.79
N ARG A 65 43.78 -29.64 -28.79
CA ARG A 65 43.34 -30.01 -27.45
C ARG A 65 41.86 -30.42 -27.41
N TYR A 66 41.01 -29.75 -28.11
CA TYR A 66 39.56 -30.10 -28.22
C TYR A 66 39.39 -31.43 -28.93
N GLU A 67 40.12 -31.67 -30.02
CA GLU A 67 40.09 -32.92 -30.77
C GLU A 67 40.56 -34.09 -29.86
N ALA A 68 41.65 -33.95 -29.15
CA ALA A 68 42.14 -34.95 -28.22
C ALA A 68 41.14 -35.22 -27.09
N ALA A 69 40.55 -34.18 -26.52
CA ALA A 69 39.53 -34.30 -25.48
C ALA A 69 38.24 -34.99 -25.96
N TYR A 70 37.85 -34.72 -27.22
CA TYR A 70 36.71 -35.41 -27.86
C TYR A 70 37.03 -36.89 -28.12
N ARG A 71 38.20 -37.21 -28.63
CA ARG A 71 38.62 -38.60 -28.89
C ARG A 71 38.71 -39.44 -27.63
N SER A 72 39.12 -38.85 -26.49
CA SER A 72 39.24 -39.55 -25.21
C SER A 72 37.95 -39.69 -24.43
N GLY A 73 37.08 -38.70 -24.50
CA GLY A 73 35.88 -38.63 -23.64
C GLY A 73 34.56 -38.24 -24.36
N GLY A 74 34.53 -38.31 -25.71
CA GLY A 74 33.39 -37.92 -26.52
C GLY A 74 32.96 -36.47 -26.25
N PHE A 75 31.67 -36.19 -26.42
CA PHE A 75 31.09 -34.87 -26.16
C PHE A 75 31.31 -34.39 -24.71
N ALA A 76 31.32 -35.33 -23.75
CA ALA A 76 31.56 -35.00 -22.35
C ALA A 76 32.98 -34.48 -22.09
N GLY A 77 33.98 -34.95 -22.86
CA GLY A 77 35.34 -34.46 -22.79
C GLY A 77 35.51 -33.00 -23.23
N LEU A 78 34.61 -32.48 -24.04
CA LEU A 78 34.59 -31.07 -24.46
C LEU A 78 34.04 -30.11 -23.40
N LYS A 79 33.33 -30.61 -22.37
CA LYS A 79 32.81 -29.76 -21.32
C LYS A 79 33.97 -29.16 -20.49
N PRO A 80 33.98 -27.83 -20.27
CA PRO A 80 34.99 -27.20 -19.45
C PRO A 80 34.94 -27.76 -18.02
N MET A 81 36.10 -28.11 -17.48
CA MET A 81 36.19 -28.52 -16.07
C MET A 81 35.81 -27.36 -15.16
N ASN A 82 34.94 -27.62 -14.17
CA ASN A 82 34.54 -26.63 -13.19
C ASN A 82 35.76 -26.30 -12.30
N ARG A 83 35.98 -24.98 -12.02
CA ARG A 83 37.04 -24.54 -11.10
C ARG A 83 36.90 -25.17 -9.69
N GLU A 84 35.72 -25.61 -9.33
CA GLU A 84 35.41 -26.24 -8.04
C GLU A 84 36.11 -27.59 -7.83
N GLN A 85 36.34 -28.35 -8.89
CA GLN A 85 37.06 -29.65 -8.78
C GLN A 85 38.55 -29.49 -8.45
N ARG A 86 39.14 -28.31 -8.66
CA ARG A 86 40.55 -28.05 -8.32
C ARG A 86 40.77 -27.62 -6.86
N ARG A 87 39.71 -27.38 -6.07
CA ARG A 87 39.81 -26.87 -4.68
C ARG A 87 39.41 -27.86 -3.61
N SER A 88 39.09 -29.11 -3.95
CA SER A 88 38.68 -30.15 -2.98
C SER A 88 39.76 -30.57 -1.99
N PHE A 89 41.02 -30.19 -2.22
CA PHE A 89 42.14 -30.55 -1.38
C PHE A 89 42.33 -29.74 -0.09
N ALA A 90 41.48 -28.77 0.21
CA ALA A 90 41.63 -27.89 1.36
C ALA A 90 40.42 -27.91 2.33
N LEU A 91 39.56 -28.91 2.22
CA LEU A 91 38.42 -29.03 3.12
C LEU A 91 38.75 -30.01 4.26
N PRO A 92 38.27 -29.76 5.49
CA PRO A 92 38.38 -30.72 6.59
C PRO A 92 37.79 -32.09 6.22
N GLU A 93 38.31 -33.17 6.77
CA GLU A 93 37.80 -34.54 6.50
C GLU A 93 36.31 -34.69 6.91
N ASN A 94 35.91 -34.05 8.01
CA ASN A 94 34.53 -34.02 8.51
C ASN A 94 33.67 -32.90 7.89
N PHE A 95 34.06 -32.33 6.73
CA PHE A 95 33.40 -31.14 6.18
C PHE A 95 31.91 -31.35 5.88
N GLU A 96 31.50 -32.54 5.45
CA GLU A 96 30.08 -32.85 5.17
C GLU A 96 29.22 -32.83 6.47
N GLU A 97 29.79 -33.33 7.57
CA GLU A 97 29.15 -33.26 8.89
C GLU A 97 29.04 -31.81 9.36
N LEU A 98 30.09 -31.01 9.20
CA LEU A 98 30.07 -29.57 9.52
C LEU A 98 29.02 -28.78 8.71
N VAL A 99 28.81 -29.14 7.46
CA VAL A 99 27.73 -28.54 6.65
C VAL A 99 26.36 -28.97 7.19
N GLY A 100 26.19 -30.22 7.61
CA GLY A 100 24.99 -30.73 8.23
C GLY A 100 24.62 -29.98 9.51
N GLU A 101 25.59 -29.82 10.41
CA GLU A 101 25.43 -29.02 11.65
C GLU A 101 25.15 -27.55 11.35
N ALA A 102 25.86 -26.96 10.39
CA ALA A 102 25.61 -25.59 9.96
C ALA A 102 24.17 -25.37 9.41
N ILE A 103 23.62 -26.36 8.69
CA ILE A 103 22.23 -26.35 8.24
C ILE A 103 21.30 -26.41 9.45
N GLN A 104 21.56 -27.26 10.43
CA GLN A 104 20.76 -27.36 11.63
C GLN A 104 20.77 -26.06 12.44
N LEU A 105 21.94 -25.51 12.70
CA LEU A 105 22.08 -24.19 13.34
C LEU A 105 21.37 -23.08 12.60
N LYS A 106 21.32 -23.14 11.26
CA LYS A 106 20.57 -22.20 10.43
C LYS A 106 19.05 -22.39 10.52
N ARG A 107 18.60 -23.64 10.72
CA ARG A 107 17.17 -23.96 10.92
C ARG A 107 16.67 -23.55 12.30
N GLU A 108 17.50 -23.69 13.34
CA GLU A 108 17.16 -23.26 14.69
C GLU A 108 16.89 -21.74 14.74
N VAL A 109 17.79 -20.96 14.20
CA VAL A 109 17.67 -19.50 14.13
C VAL A 109 17.97 -19.03 12.70
N PRO A 110 16.93 -18.85 11.86
CA PRO A 110 17.08 -18.45 10.46
C PRO A 110 17.84 -17.14 10.24
N ALA A 111 17.87 -16.26 11.24
CA ALA A 111 18.59 -14.99 11.20
C ALA A 111 20.10 -15.10 11.44
N ARG A 112 20.63 -16.24 11.98
CA ARG A 112 22.06 -16.42 12.26
C ARG A 112 22.89 -16.13 11.02
N SER A 113 23.92 -15.33 11.18
CA SER A 113 24.93 -15.11 10.13
C SER A 113 25.85 -16.31 9.97
N VAL A 114 26.44 -16.46 8.78
CA VAL A 114 27.43 -17.54 8.54
C VAL A 114 28.63 -17.44 9.49
N ALA A 115 29.04 -16.22 9.85
CA ALA A 115 30.11 -16.01 10.81
C ALA A 115 29.76 -16.51 12.22
N GLN A 116 28.50 -16.28 12.66
CA GLN A 116 28.02 -16.81 13.94
C GLN A 116 27.95 -18.34 13.94
N ILE A 117 27.53 -18.93 12.83
CA ILE A 117 27.51 -20.41 12.69
C ILE A 117 28.91 -20.97 12.79
N ILE A 118 29.91 -20.39 12.11
CA ILE A 118 31.31 -20.82 12.22
C ILE A 118 31.80 -20.72 13.66
N LEU A 119 31.52 -19.60 14.33
CA LEU A 119 31.92 -19.40 15.71
C LEU A 119 31.31 -20.45 16.64
N ILE A 120 30.03 -20.82 16.44
CA ILE A 120 29.40 -21.88 17.22
C ILE A 120 30.09 -23.22 17.01
N LEU A 121 30.37 -23.59 15.76
CA LEU A 121 31.06 -24.84 15.43
C LEU A 121 32.50 -24.90 16.02
N GLU A 122 33.17 -23.74 16.06
CA GLU A 122 34.50 -23.60 16.72
C GLU A 122 34.36 -23.70 18.24
N MET A 123 33.36 -23.10 18.86
CA MET A 123 33.12 -23.17 20.31
C MET A 123 32.70 -24.57 20.78
N GLU A 124 31.99 -25.33 19.94
CA GLU A 124 31.60 -26.71 20.20
C GLU A 124 32.78 -27.70 19.93
N GLY A 125 33.91 -27.20 19.46
CA GLY A 125 35.11 -28.02 19.21
C GLY A 125 35.00 -28.91 17.97
N LEU A 126 33.97 -28.70 17.11
CA LEU A 126 33.77 -29.51 15.90
C LEU A 126 34.74 -29.15 14.79
N VAL A 127 35.32 -27.97 14.82
CA VAL A 127 36.34 -27.48 13.89
C VAL A 127 37.30 -26.54 14.61
N ALA A 128 38.60 -26.63 14.27
CA ALA A 128 39.61 -25.73 14.83
C ALA A 128 39.39 -24.27 14.32
N PRO A 129 39.67 -23.26 15.14
CA PRO A 129 39.51 -21.86 14.77
C PRO A 129 40.25 -21.50 13.47
N GLY A 130 39.54 -20.80 12.56
CA GLY A 130 40.09 -20.32 11.29
C GLY A 130 40.20 -21.34 10.16
N VAL A 131 39.93 -22.61 10.39
CA VAL A 131 39.94 -23.67 9.35
C VAL A 131 38.74 -23.50 8.40
N LEU A 132 37.56 -23.20 8.91
CA LEU A 132 36.34 -23.06 8.11
C LEU A 132 36.17 -21.63 7.56
N LYS A 133 36.37 -21.47 6.27
CA LYS A 133 36.21 -20.15 5.62
C LYS A 133 34.76 -19.81 5.39
N ARG A 134 34.38 -18.58 5.75
CA ARG A 134 33.02 -18.03 5.56
C ARG A 134 32.51 -18.20 4.13
N SER A 135 33.32 -17.87 3.12
CA SER A 135 32.93 -17.98 1.71
C SER A 135 32.64 -19.42 1.29
N THR A 136 33.36 -20.38 1.85
CA THR A 136 33.17 -21.81 1.58
C THR A 136 31.84 -22.27 2.17
N LEU A 137 31.62 -22.08 3.47
CA LEU A 137 30.39 -22.49 4.15
C LEU A 137 29.15 -21.77 3.56
N GLN A 138 29.26 -20.47 3.25
CA GLN A 138 28.18 -19.71 2.64
C GLN A 138 27.75 -20.29 1.29
N ARG A 139 28.68 -20.76 0.47
CA ARG A 139 28.35 -21.40 -0.81
C ARG A 139 27.60 -22.70 -0.61
N TYR A 140 28.07 -23.58 0.28
CA TYR A 140 27.37 -24.82 0.56
C TYR A 140 26.00 -24.65 1.18
N LEU A 141 25.85 -23.70 2.10
CA LEU A 141 24.53 -23.31 2.62
C LEU A 141 23.60 -22.76 1.52
N TYR A 142 24.15 -21.99 0.57
CA TYR A 142 23.39 -21.50 -0.57
C TYR A 142 22.95 -22.64 -1.50
N ASP A 143 23.85 -23.56 -1.82
CA ASP A 143 23.57 -24.73 -2.67
C ASP A 143 22.57 -25.68 -1.99
N ALA A 144 22.57 -25.77 -0.66
CA ALA A 144 21.61 -26.51 0.14
C ALA A 144 20.25 -25.78 0.33
N GLY A 145 20.06 -24.57 -0.20
CA GLY A 145 18.82 -23.82 -0.07
C GLY A 145 18.72 -22.92 1.17
N PHE A 146 19.79 -22.79 1.96
CA PHE A 146 19.84 -22.00 3.21
C PHE A 146 20.60 -20.67 3.07
N GLY A 147 20.78 -20.18 1.86
CA GLY A 147 21.35 -18.85 1.61
C GLY A 147 20.43 -17.72 2.08
N LYS A 148 21.00 -16.54 2.38
CA LYS A 148 20.27 -15.38 2.91
C LYS A 148 19.00 -15.02 2.10
N LYS A 149 19.10 -15.03 0.77
CA LYS A 149 17.95 -14.73 -0.12
C LYS A 149 16.88 -15.83 -0.10
N GLN A 150 17.32 -17.09 0.02
CA GLN A 150 16.42 -18.25 0.08
C GLN A 150 15.70 -18.28 1.42
N MET A 151 16.43 -18.10 2.53
CA MET A 151 15.82 -18.01 3.87
C MET A 151 14.85 -16.85 4.00
N LYS A 152 15.16 -15.70 3.39
CA LYS A 152 14.24 -14.58 3.32
C LYS A 152 12.94 -14.94 2.61
N LYS A 153 13.00 -15.70 1.51
CA LYS A 153 11.81 -16.21 0.82
C LYS A 153 10.98 -17.14 1.71
N TYR A 154 11.60 -17.99 2.53
CA TYR A 154 10.87 -18.87 3.46
C TYR A 154 10.20 -18.11 4.61
N THR A 155 10.82 -17.05 5.10
CA THR A 155 10.24 -16.18 6.13
C THR A 155 9.16 -15.26 5.56
N GLU A 156 9.34 -14.79 4.33
CA GLU A 156 8.35 -13.96 3.62
C GLU A 156 7.20 -14.78 3.00
N ALA A 157 7.41 -16.05 2.66
CA ALA A 157 6.35 -16.93 2.12
C ALA A 157 5.25 -17.27 3.13
N ARG A 158 5.42 -16.94 4.42
CA ARG A 158 4.34 -16.94 5.42
C ARG A 158 3.45 -15.68 5.32
N SER A 159 3.90 -14.61 4.69
CA SER A 159 3.03 -13.54 4.25
C SER A 159 2.41 -13.97 2.92
N SER A 160 1.06 -13.93 2.85
CA SER A 160 0.29 -14.26 1.66
C SER A 160 0.98 -13.75 0.39
N SER A 161 1.23 -14.64 -0.59
CA SER A 161 1.76 -14.24 -1.89
C SER A 161 0.82 -13.19 -2.48
N SER A 162 1.29 -11.97 -2.68
CA SER A 162 0.51 -10.96 -3.38
C SER A 162 0.48 -11.32 -4.87
N ARG A 163 -0.53 -12.08 -5.28
CA ARG A 163 -0.77 -12.31 -6.69
C ARG A 163 -1.26 -11.03 -7.34
N ARG A 164 -0.79 -10.74 -8.54
CA ARG A 164 -1.40 -9.70 -9.36
C ARG A 164 -2.88 -10.05 -9.54
N PHE A 165 -3.77 -9.16 -9.16
CA PHE A 165 -5.21 -9.31 -9.32
C PHE A 165 -5.74 -8.23 -10.26
N CYS A 166 -6.81 -8.51 -10.96
CA CYS A 166 -7.58 -7.56 -11.73
C CYS A 166 -9.05 -7.86 -11.48
N LYS A 167 -9.83 -6.82 -11.18
CA LYS A 167 -11.27 -6.98 -11.04
C LYS A 167 -11.88 -7.26 -12.42
N ALA A 168 -12.99 -7.99 -12.42
CA ALA A 168 -13.67 -8.36 -13.66
C ALA A 168 -14.39 -7.18 -14.34
N HIS A 169 -14.82 -6.19 -13.53
CA HIS A 169 -15.60 -5.05 -14.00
C HIS A 169 -15.09 -3.73 -13.44
N ARG A 170 -15.35 -2.65 -14.19
CA ARG A 170 -15.12 -1.28 -13.74
C ARG A 170 -15.85 -0.99 -12.43
N MET A 171 -15.34 -0.05 -11.65
CA MET A 171 -15.94 0.44 -10.40
C MET A 171 -16.10 -0.61 -9.30
N GLN A 172 -15.53 -1.81 -9.43
CA GLN A 172 -15.48 -2.80 -8.35
C GLN A 172 -14.42 -2.46 -7.30
N LEU A 173 -13.31 -1.91 -7.75
CA LEU A 173 -12.20 -1.52 -6.89
C LEU A 173 -11.47 -0.33 -7.48
N ALA A 174 -11.33 0.72 -6.70
CA ALA A 174 -10.47 1.85 -7.00
C ALA A 174 -9.20 1.80 -6.14
N GLN A 175 -8.05 2.19 -6.68
CA GLN A 175 -6.80 2.32 -5.94
C GLN A 175 -6.42 3.79 -5.88
N ALA A 176 -6.08 4.30 -4.70
CA ALA A 176 -5.68 5.68 -4.51
C ALA A 176 -4.23 5.78 -4.00
N ASP A 177 -3.55 6.82 -4.44
CA ASP A 177 -2.18 7.12 -4.03
C ASP A 177 -1.84 8.60 -4.16
N ILE A 178 -0.88 9.05 -3.37
CA ILE A 178 -0.30 10.39 -3.46
C ILE A 178 1.15 10.26 -3.89
N LYS A 179 1.51 11.00 -4.94
CA LYS A 179 2.89 11.09 -5.41
C LYS A 179 3.39 12.52 -5.32
N TYR A 180 4.53 12.71 -4.65
CA TYR A 180 5.26 13.98 -4.76
C TYR A 180 5.79 14.16 -6.19
N ILE A 181 5.75 15.40 -6.68
CA ILE A 181 6.18 15.74 -8.04
C ILE A 181 7.36 16.70 -8.01
N MET A 182 7.17 17.97 -8.25
CA MET A 182 8.21 18.99 -8.28
C MET A 182 7.96 20.04 -7.21
N LYS A 183 8.95 20.87 -6.95
CA LYS A 183 8.78 22.08 -6.14
C LYS A 183 8.50 23.26 -7.06
N LEU A 184 7.53 24.08 -6.68
CA LEU A 184 7.16 25.32 -7.35
C LEU A 184 7.41 26.54 -6.45
N PRO A 185 7.75 27.72 -7.01
CA PRO A 185 8.04 28.94 -6.25
C PRO A 185 6.74 29.67 -5.85
N ILE A 186 5.80 28.96 -5.19
CA ILE A 186 4.44 29.43 -4.88
C ILE A 186 4.27 29.85 -3.41
N GLY A 187 5.27 29.67 -2.57
CA GLY A 187 5.24 30.13 -1.18
C GLY A 187 5.53 31.62 -1.04
N PRO A 188 5.31 32.19 0.17
CA PRO A 188 5.60 33.60 0.45
C PRO A 188 7.02 34.00 0.02
N GLY A 189 7.13 35.12 -0.71
CA GLY A 189 8.41 35.60 -1.24
C GLY A 189 9.05 34.70 -2.29
N GLY A 190 8.27 33.82 -2.98
CA GLY A 190 8.79 32.88 -3.98
C GLY A 190 9.45 31.63 -3.39
N LYS A 191 9.16 31.30 -2.13
CA LYS A 191 9.65 30.08 -1.48
C LYS A 191 9.20 28.84 -2.24
N MET A 192 10.12 27.89 -2.43
CA MET A 192 9.85 26.64 -3.11
C MET A 192 8.97 25.72 -2.23
N VAL A 193 7.77 25.42 -2.71
CA VAL A 193 6.80 24.52 -2.06
C VAL A 193 6.76 23.20 -2.82
N GLN A 194 6.78 22.08 -2.08
CA GLN A 194 6.64 20.75 -2.65
C GLN A 194 5.20 20.53 -3.12
N CYS A 195 5.03 20.11 -4.39
CA CYS A 195 3.74 19.80 -4.93
C CYS A 195 3.52 18.27 -5.04
N TYR A 196 2.26 17.89 -5.02
CA TYR A 196 1.79 16.51 -4.97
C TYR A 196 0.69 16.26 -6.00
N ILE A 197 0.62 15.04 -6.50
CA ILE A 197 -0.52 14.55 -7.26
C ILE A 197 -1.21 13.48 -6.43
N CYS A 198 -2.50 13.68 -6.16
CA CYS A 198 -3.36 12.64 -5.64
C CYS A 198 -4.18 12.07 -6.80
N SER A 199 -4.28 10.74 -6.91
CA SER A 199 -5.01 10.08 -8.00
C SER A 199 -5.73 8.84 -7.53
N ILE A 200 -6.88 8.58 -8.14
CA ILE A 200 -7.71 7.39 -7.96
C ILE A 200 -7.82 6.69 -9.31
N ILE A 201 -7.35 5.45 -9.39
CA ILE A 201 -7.36 4.62 -10.59
C ILE A 201 -8.34 3.45 -10.44
N ASP A 202 -9.14 3.18 -11.45
CA ASP A 202 -9.97 1.98 -11.51
C ASP A 202 -9.11 0.73 -11.73
N ASP A 203 -9.35 -0.30 -10.93
CA ASP A 203 -8.55 -1.52 -10.94
C ASP A 203 -8.71 -2.33 -12.24
N HIS A 204 -9.89 -2.31 -12.86
CA HIS A 204 -10.18 -3.02 -14.10
C HIS A 204 -9.66 -2.26 -15.32
N SER A 205 -10.24 -1.13 -15.62
CA SER A 205 -10.00 -0.36 -16.84
C SER A 205 -8.71 0.45 -16.85
N LYS A 206 -8.09 0.68 -15.69
CA LYS A 206 -6.95 1.60 -15.49
C LYS A 206 -7.30 3.07 -15.73
N MET A 207 -8.59 3.39 -15.90
CA MET A 207 -9.09 4.75 -16.00
C MET A 207 -8.79 5.54 -14.72
N ILE A 208 -8.34 6.77 -14.83
CA ILE A 208 -8.21 7.69 -13.70
C ILE A 208 -9.58 8.29 -13.43
N LEU A 209 -10.17 7.92 -12.29
CA LEU A 209 -11.51 8.36 -11.89
C LEU A 209 -11.48 9.75 -11.26
N GLY A 210 -10.40 10.10 -10.60
CA GLY A 210 -10.19 11.39 -9.98
C GLY A 210 -8.71 11.67 -9.80
N THR A 211 -8.33 12.93 -10.00
CA THR A 211 -6.95 13.35 -9.80
C THR A 211 -6.85 14.86 -9.60
N GLY A 212 -5.76 15.31 -9.00
CA GLY A 212 -5.48 16.73 -8.83
C GLY A 212 -4.05 17.00 -8.41
N VAL A 213 -3.60 18.25 -8.67
CA VAL A 213 -2.29 18.76 -8.25
C VAL A 213 -2.48 19.72 -7.08
N TYR A 214 -1.71 19.52 -6.01
CA TYR A 214 -1.83 20.23 -4.74
C TYR A 214 -0.46 20.66 -4.21
N ASP A 215 -0.45 21.65 -3.36
CA ASP A 215 0.72 22.20 -2.66
C ASP A 215 0.94 21.59 -1.26
N ASN A 216 0.08 20.66 -0.87
CA ASN A 216 0.14 19.95 0.40
C ASN A 216 -0.26 18.48 0.21
N GLN A 217 -0.18 17.67 1.27
CA GLN A 217 -0.59 16.26 1.31
C GLN A 217 -1.54 15.96 2.46
N GLU A 218 -2.38 16.91 2.82
CA GLU A 218 -3.36 16.78 3.89
C GLU A 218 -4.52 15.86 3.50
N ALA A 219 -5.34 15.44 4.46
CA ALA A 219 -6.50 14.59 4.20
C ALA A 219 -7.52 15.25 3.26
N ALA A 220 -7.67 16.56 3.36
CA ALA A 220 -8.61 17.34 2.55
C ALA A 220 -8.42 17.15 1.03
N ILE A 221 -7.17 17.04 0.55
CA ILE A 221 -6.92 16.82 -0.89
C ILE A 221 -7.40 15.44 -1.34
N VAL A 222 -7.29 14.44 -0.46
CA VAL A 222 -7.78 13.09 -0.75
C VAL A 222 -9.29 13.09 -0.84
N GLU A 223 -9.96 13.72 0.11
CA GLU A 223 -11.42 13.87 0.15
C GLU A 223 -11.95 14.61 -1.08
N ASP A 224 -11.29 15.69 -1.51
CA ASP A 224 -11.64 16.41 -2.74
C ASP A 224 -11.56 15.50 -3.98
N VAL A 225 -10.48 14.71 -4.12
CA VAL A 225 -10.32 13.79 -5.26
C VAL A 225 -11.37 12.69 -5.23
N TYR A 226 -11.69 12.12 -4.06
CA TYR A 226 -12.75 11.13 -3.91
C TYR A 226 -14.12 11.70 -4.25
N ARG A 227 -14.45 12.88 -3.72
CA ARG A 227 -15.71 13.57 -4.00
C ARG A 227 -15.90 13.80 -5.49
N ARG A 228 -14.90 14.36 -6.17
CA ARG A 228 -14.94 14.58 -7.64
C ARG A 228 -15.06 13.28 -8.42
N ALA A 229 -14.32 12.24 -8.06
CA ALA A 229 -14.41 10.94 -8.72
C ALA A 229 -15.83 10.34 -8.61
N ILE A 230 -16.42 10.39 -7.42
CA ILE A 230 -17.77 9.86 -7.16
C ILE A 230 -18.84 10.67 -7.89
N LEU A 231 -18.72 12.00 -7.94
CA LEU A 231 -19.65 12.87 -8.68
C LEU A 231 -19.56 12.63 -10.18
N SER A 232 -18.36 12.39 -10.73
CA SER A 232 -18.16 12.23 -12.18
C SER A 232 -18.51 10.84 -12.68
N TYR A 233 -18.15 9.79 -11.95
CA TYR A 233 -18.26 8.40 -12.41
C TYR A 233 -19.19 7.52 -11.57
N GLY A 234 -19.73 8.06 -10.48
CA GLY A 234 -20.55 7.30 -9.53
C GLY A 234 -19.72 6.61 -8.44
N ALA A 235 -20.41 5.93 -7.52
CA ALA A 235 -19.79 5.20 -6.42
C ALA A 235 -19.18 3.87 -6.90
N PHE A 236 -17.96 3.58 -6.46
CA PHE A 236 -17.32 2.27 -6.61
C PHE A 236 -17.58 1.41 -5.37
N ASP A 237 -17.46 0.06 -5.50
CA ASP A 237 -17.78 -0.85 -4.39
C ASP A 237 -16.75 -0.78 -3.25
N ALA A 238 -15.48 -0.57 -3.60
CA ALA A 238 -14.40 -0.50 -2.62
C ALA A 238 -13.24 0.36 -3.10
N THR A 239 -12.52 0.95 -2.17
CA THR A 239 -11.22 1.57 -2.41
C THR A 239 -10.11 0.80 -1.70
N TYR A 240 -8.92 0.74 -2.31
CA TYR A 240 -7.73 0.10 -1.77
C TYR A 240 -6.59 1.12 -1.66
N VAL A 241 -6.17 1.39 -0.45
CA VAL A 241 -5.20 2.44 -0.11
C VAL A 241 -4.06 1.89 0.72
N ASP A 242 -2.97 2.65 0.84
CA ASP A 242 -1.93 2.36 1.83
C ASP A 242 -2.32 2.82 3.24
N ASN A 243 -1.38 2.69 4.17
CA ASN A 243 -1.56 3.13 5.56
C ASN A 243 -1.08 4.57 5.78
N GLY A 244 -1.01 5.40 4.74
CA GLY A 244 -0.73 6.83 4.88
C GLY A 244 -1.82 7.50 5.73
N SER A 245 -1.42 8.40 6.64
CA SER A 245 -2.36 9.07 7.58
C SER A 245 -3.52 9.76 6.86
N GLN A 246 -3.26 10.35 5.70
CA GLN A 246 -4.23 11.05 4.87
C GLN A 246 -5.30 10.12 4.26
N PHE A 247 -5.00 8.83 4.09
CA PHE A 247 -5.95 7.84 3.59
C PHE A 247 -6.75 7.13 4.70
N ILE A 248 -6.30 7.25 5.94
CA ILE A 248 -6.93 6.60 7.10
C ILE A 248 -7.56 7.60 8.06
N SER A 249 -7.70 8.87 7.64
CA SER A 249 -8.41 9.88 8.43
C SER A 249 -9.83 9.39 8.75
N LYS A 250 -10.32 9.75 9.92
CA LYS A 250 -11.67 9.38 10.37
C LYS A 250 -12.71 9.95 9.42
N GLU A 251 -12.52 11.18 8.99
CA GLU A 251 -13.42 11.94 8.11
C GLU A 251 -13.60 11.23 6.77
N LEU A 252 -12.49 10.84 6.12
CA LEU A 252 -12.54 10.08 4.86
C LEU A 252 -13.24 8.73 5.02
N VAL A 253 -12.89 7.98 6.08
CA VAL A 253 -13.47 6.64 6.33
C VAL A 253 -14.98 6.76 6.58
N ASP A 254 -15.39 7.75 7.37
CA ASP A 254 -16.80 8.01 7.67
C ASP A 254 -17.56 8.45 6.41
N ALA A 255 -16.98 9.34 5.59
CA ALA A 255 -17.57 9.78 4.33
C ALA A 255 -17.80 8.59 3.36
N LEU A 256 -16.78 7.77 3.14
CA LEU A 256 -16.88 6.59 2.28
C LEU A 256 -17.89 5.58 2.82
N SER A 257 -17.96 5.39 4.13
CA SER A 257 -18.93 4.50 4.77
C SER A 257 -20.36 4.97 4.59
N ARG A 258 -20.63 6.29 4.72
CA ARG A 258 -21.95 6.91 4.46
C ARG A 258 -22.40 6.68 3.01
N LEU A 259 -21.46 6.67 2.06
CA LEU A 259 -21.72 6.42 0.64
C LEU A 259 -21.74 4.92 0.26
N GLY A 260 -21.59 4.01 1.24
CA GLY A 260 -21.60 2.57 1.01
C GLY A 260 -20.34 2.02 0.33
N ILE A 261 -19.23 2.76 0.37
CA ILE A 261 -17.96 2.39 -0.24
C ILE A 261 -17.06 1.72 0.82
N ARG A 262 -16.63 0.49 0.55
CA ARG A 262 -15.75 -0.25 1.46
C ARG A 262 -14.33 0.29 1.40
N HIS A 263 -13.77 0.66 2.54
CA HIS A 263 -12.40 1.13 2.67
C HIS A 263 -11.46 -0.03 3.04
N LEU A 264 -10.59 -0.42 2.10
CA LEU A 264 -9.65 -1.53 2.23
C LEU A 264 -8.22 -1.00 2.35
N ARG A 265 -7.50 -1.47 3.37
CA ARG A 265 -6.11 -1.06 3.64
C ARG A 265 -5.12 -2.12 3.17
N ALA A 266 -3.99 -1.69 2.63
CA ALA A 266 -2.88 -2.57 2.32
C ALA A 266 -2.32 -3.18 3.62
N LYS A 267 -2.01 -4.48 3.58
CA LYS A 267 -1.28 -5.10 4.69
C LYS A 267 0.09 -4.43 4.84
N PRO A 268 0.57 -4.19 6.07
CA PRO A 268 1.92 -3.67 6.28
C PRO A 268 2.96 -4.49 5.49
N TYR A 269 3.89 -3.82 4.85
CA TYR A 269 4.97 -4.41 4.04
C TYR A 269 4.54 -5.19 2.78
N SER A 270 3.30 -5.02 2.30
CA SER A 270 2.79 -5.66 1.08
C SER A 270 2.77 -4.72 -0.13
N GLY A 271 3.87 -4.02 -0.40
CA GLY A 271 3.99 -3.06 -1.52
C GLY A 271 3.62 -3.63 -2.90
N GLN A 272 3.75 -4.94 -3.07
CA GLN A 272 3.41 -5.64 -4.34
C GLN A 272 1.93 -5.60 -4.70
N SER A 273 1.03 -5.33 -3.74
CA SER A 273 -0.42 -5.26 -3.97
C SER A 273 -0.87 -4.00 -4.71
N LYS A 274 -0.02 -2.97 -4.78
CA LYS A 274 -0.24 -1.69 -5.46
C LYS A 274 0.43 -1.57 -6.84
N GLY A 275 0.87 -2.68 -7.43
CA GLY A 275 1.65 -2.66 -8.67
C GLY A 275 1.06 -1.84 -9.82
N LYS A 276 -0.27 -1.65 -9.86
CA LYS A 276 -0.94 -0.86 -10.91
C LYS A 276 -0.73 0.63 -10.73
N ILE A 277 -0.95 1.13 -9.52
CA ILE A 277 -0.72 2.54 -9.21
C ILE A 277 0.77 2.90 -9.27
N GLU A 278 1.66 1.93 -8.97
CA GLU A 278 3.10 2.10 -9.13
C GLU A 278 3.53 2.27 -10.60
N VAL A 279 2.90 1.51 -11.54
CA VAL A 279 3.13 1.69 -12.98
C VAL A 279 2.67 3.07 -13.42
N TYR A 280 1.50 3.50 -12.97
CA TYR A 280 0.99 4.84 -13.21
C TYR A 280 1.92 5.92 -12.63
N ASN A 281 2.41 5.74 -11.41
CA ASN A 281 3.35 6.66 -10.77
C ASN A 281 4.68 6.80 -11.53
N ARG A 282 5.11 5.76 -12.26
CA ARG A 282 6.26 5.88 -13.18
C ARG A 282 5.96 6.79 -14.37
N LEU A 283 4.72 6.74 -14.88
CA LEU A 283 4.29 7.61 -15.97
C LEU A 283 4.28 9.09 -15.55
N ILE A 284 3.92 9.38 -14.29
CA ILE A 284 3.97 10.75 -13.73
C ILE A 284 5.38 11.35 -13.84
N ASN A 285 6.44 10.54 -13.79
CA ASN A 285 7.81 11.05 -13.99
C ASN A 285 8.01 11.65 -15.40
N SER A 286 7.32 11.15 -16.44
CA SER A 286 7.33 11.76 -17.76
C SER A 286 6.68 13.15 -17.71
N TYR A 287 5.52 13.27 -17.10
CA TYR A 287 4.86 14.57 -16.88
C TYR A 287 5.78 15.57 -16.16
N ILE A 288 6.46 15.14 -15.09
CA ILE A 288 7.40 16.00 -14.34
C ILE A 288 8.51 16.55 -15.25
N ASN A 289 9.04 15.71 -16.14
CA ASN A 289 10.09 16.12 -17.07
C ASN A 289 9.57 17.14 -18.10
N GLU A 290 8.36 16.95 -18.60
CA GLU A 290 7.71 17.91 -19.53
C GLU A 290 7.44 19.26 -18.82
N CYS A 291 6.95 19.23 -17.58
CA CYS A 291 6.78 20.45 -16.78
C CYS A 291 8.08 21.22 -16.55
N ARG A 292 9.19 20.51 -16.37
CA ARG A 292 10.53 21.13 -16.26
C ARG A 292 10.96 21.77 -17.58
N ALA A 293 10.73 21.09 -18.69
CA ALA A 293 11.02 21.62 -20.04
C ALA A 293 10.16 22.85 -20.33
N GLN A 294 8.89 22.83 -19.96
CA GLN A 294 7.92 23.93 -20.11
C GLN A 294 8.19 25.08 -19.10
N LYS A 295 9.04 24.86 -18.09
CA LYS A 295 9.35 25.82 -17.03
C LYS A 295 8.12 26.25 -16.22
N VAL A 296 7.24 25.31 -15.92
CA VAL A 296 6.04 25.52 -15.10
C VAL A 296 6.44 26.12 -13.73
N ARG A 297 5.76 27.20 -13.33
CA ARG A 297 6.05 27.94 -12.08
C ARG A 297 4.87 28.13 -11.16
N THR A 298 3.65 27.95 -11.66
CA THR A 298 2.44 28.14 -10.86
C THR A 298 1.72 26.80 -10.66
N LEU A 299 0.91 26.73 -9.61
CA LEU A 299 0.08 25.56 -9.34
C LEU A 299 -1.02 25.39 -10.40
N GLU A 300 -1.54 26.49 -10.91
CA GLU A 300 -2.56 26.52 -11.94
C GLU A 300 -2.04 26.00 -13.28
N GLU A 301 -0.85 26.42 -13.70
CA GLU A 301 -0.17 25.84 -14.87
C GLU A 301 0.05 24.32 -14.70
N ALA A 302 0.50 23.89 -13.54
CA ALA A 302 0.70 22.48 -13.26
C ALA A 302 -0.63 21.71 -13.32
N ARG A 303 -1.72 22.25 -12.80
CA ARG A 303 -3.07 21.66 -12.88
C ARG A 303 -3.55 21.57 -14.31
N HIS A 304 -3.38 22.63 -15.09
CA HIS A 304 -3.78 22.68 -16.48
C HIS A 304 -3.07 21.59 -17.30
N TRP A 305 -1.73 21.55 -17.27
CA TRP A 305 -0.96 20.56 -18.00
C TRP A 305 -1.21 19.13 -17.50
N TRP A 306 -1.48 18.96 -16.21
CA TRP A 306 -1.83 17.66 -15.65
C TRP A 306 -3.17 17.15 -16.18
N THR A 307 -4.17 18.01 -16.29
CA THR A 307 -5.47 17.67 -16.85
C THR A 307 -5.33 17.18 -18.30
N LEU A 308 -4.62 17.94 -19.14
CA LEU A 308 -4.36 17.54 -20.54
C LEU A 308 -3.57 16.22 -20.62
N PHE A 309 -2.58 16.05 -19.76
CA PHE A 309 -1.78 14.82 -19.73
C PHE A 309 -2.62 13.57 -19.38
N VAL A 310 -3.58 13.70 -18.47
CA VAL A 310 -4.47 12.59 -18.09
C VAL A 310 -5.54 12.36 -19.16
N GLU A 311 -6.26 13.42 -19.57
CA GLU A 311 -7.43 13.29 -20.42
C GLU A 311 -7.06 12.97 -21.88
N ASP A 312 -6.07 13.67 -22.46
CA ASP A 312 -5.77 13.57 -23.89
C ASP A 312 -4.60 12.63 -24.20
N TYR A 313 -3.82 12.24 -23.18
CA TYR A 313 -2.70 11.32 -23.40
C TYR A 313 -2.88 10.00 -22.66
N TYR A 314 -3.04 10.02 -21.32
CA TYR A 314 -3.06 8.77 -20.58
C TYR A 314 -4.31 7.92 -20.86
N HIS A 315 -5.49 8.55 -20.87
CA HIS A 315 -6.75 7.84 -21.08
C HIS A 315 -6.88 7.26 -22.50
N ASP A 316 -6.21 7.86 -23.48
CA ASP A 316 -6.28 7.47 -24.88
C ASP A 316 -5.05 6.71 -25.38
N LYS A 317 -4.11 6.40 -24.48
CA LYS A 317 -2.95 5.56 -24.79
C LYS A 317 -3.24 4.09 -24.47
N PRO A 318 -2.93 3.15 -25.41
CA PRO A 318 -3.05 1.71 -25.15
C PRO A 318 -2.29 1.29 -23.90
N HIS A 319 -2.94 0.49 -23.05
CA HIS A 319 -2.40 0.12 -21.75
C HIS A 319 -2.03 -1.37 -21.69
N GLU A 320 -0.73 -1.67 -21.49
CA GLU A 320 -0.22 -3.05 -21.49
C GLU A 320 -0.87 -3.93 -20.40
N GLY A 321 -1.22 -3.37 -19.25
CA GLY A 321 -1.90 -4.13 -18.20
C GLY A 321 -3.31 -4.60 -18.57
N ILE A 322 -3.99 -3.93 -19.50
CA ILE A 322 -5.25 -4.39 -20.08
C ILE A 322 -4.98 -5.54 -21.03
N ARG A 323 -3.97 -5.41 -21.89
CA ARG A 323 -3.52 -6.47 -22.80
C ARG A 323 -3.11 -7.73 -22.06
N GLU A 324 -2.32 -7.63 -20.98
CA GLU A 324 -1.92 -8.76 -20.14
C GLU A 324 -3.15 -9.45 -19.51
N TYR A 325 -4.13 -8.66 -19.05
CA TYR A 325 -5.37 -9.21 -18.48
C TYR A 325 -6.12 -10.08 -19.50
N TYR A 326 -6.40 -9.57 -20.71
CA TYR A 326 -7.12 -10.31 -21.73
C TYR A 326 -6.34 -11.54 -22.22
N LYS A 327 -5.04 -11.43 -22.40
CA LYS A 327 -4.19 -12.60 -22.72
C LYS A 327 -4.30 -13.69 -21.63
N SER A 328 -4.39 -13.30 -20.37
CA SER A 328 -4.55 -14.26 -19.25
C SER A 328 -5.90 -14.97 -19.27
N GLN A 329 -6.90 -14.38 -19.92
CA GLN A 329 -8.23 -14.98 -20.13
C GLN A 329 -8.34 -15.74 -21.47
N GLY A 330 -7.26 -15.82 -22.26
CA GLY A 330 -7.28 -16.46 -23.58
C GLY A 330 -8.02 -15.64 -24.64
N ILE A 331 -8.17 -14.33 -24.44
CA ILE A 331 -8.88 -13.44 -25.35
C ILE A 331 -7.86 -12.62 -26.13
N ASP A 332 -7.98 -12.63 -27.45
CA ASP A 332 -7.14 -11.83 -28.34
C ASP A 332 -7.47 -10.34 -28.25
N VAL A 333 -6.43 -9.53 -28.21
CA VAL A 333 -6.51 -8.07 -28.15
C VAL A 333 -6.09 -7.49 -29.49
N PRO A 334 -6.77 -6.45 -30.00
CA PRO A 334 -6.37 -5.75 -31.22
C PRO A 334 -4.90 -5.38 -31.22
N ALA A 335 -4.28 -5.34 -32.39
CA ALA A 335 -2.84 -5.04 -32.52
C ALA A 335 -2.49 -3.65 -31.97
N GLU A 336 -3.37 -2.66 -32.16
CA GLU A 336 -3.29 -1.30 -31.64
C GLU A 336 -3.42 -1.24 -30.11
N GLY A 337 -3.93 -2.29 -29.47
CA GLY A 337 -4.20 -2.34 -28.04
C GLY A 337 -5.54 -1.73 -27.64
N ILE A 338 -5.80 -1.67 -26.33
CA ILE A 338 -7.03 -1.10 -25.75
C ILE A 338 -6.62 0.02 -24.79
N THR A 339 -7.29 1.16 -24.91
CA THR A 339 -7.05 2.32 -24.04
C THR A 339 -7.87 2.22 -22.75
N PRO A 340 -7.46 2.89 -21.65
CA PRO A 340 -8.24 2.96 -20.42
C PRO A 340 -9.68 3.47 -20.64
N ARG A 341 -9.84 4.50 -21.47
CA ARG A 341 -11.14 5.08 -21.82
C ARG A 341 -12.03 4.09 -22.57
N GLN A 342 -11.47 3.39 -23.56
CA GLN A 342 -12.20 2.36 -24.30
C GLN A 342 -12.62 1.21 -23.38
N GLU A 343 -11.72 0.73 -22.51
CA GLU A 343 -12.02 -0.34 -21.59
C GLU A 343 -13.08 0.04 -20.57
N PHE A 344 -13.01 1.26 -20.03
CA PHE A 344 -14.01 1.75 -19.10
C PHE A 344 -15.40 1.85 -19.75
N ASN A 345 -15.48 2.37 -20.97
CA ASN A 345 -16.75 2.60 -21.65
C ASN A 345 -17.41 1.34 -22.19
N ARG A 346 -16.61 0.32 -22.55
CA ARG A 346 -17.14 -0.92 -23.09
C ARG A 346 -17.65 -1.90 -22.03
N ASP A 347 -17.29 -1.72 -20.76
CA ASP A 347 -17.78 -2.55 -19.67
C ASP A 347 -19.28 -2.33 -19.47
N SER A 348 -20.04 -3.43 -19.44
CA SER A 348 -21.52 -3.40 -19.34
C SER A 348 -22.02 -3.11 -17.93
N ARG A 349 -21.15 -3.10 -16.91
CA ARG A 349 -21.58 -2.84 -15.54
C ARG A 349 -22.16 -1.44 -15.40
N PRO A 350 -23.40 -1.30 -14.84
CA PRO A 350 -24.02 0.00 -14.63
C PRO A 350 -23.24 0.84 -13.62
N LEU A 351 -23.15 2.13 -13.87
CA LEU A 351 -22.58 3.12 -12.95
C LEU A 351 -23.60 3.48 -11.87
N LYS A 352 -23.16 3.57 -10.62
CA LYS A 352 -24.00 3.90 -9.46
C LYS A 352 -23.89 5.39 -9.15
N TYR A 353 -24.61 6.22 -9.87
CA TYR A 353 -24.65 7.65 -9.58
C TYR A 353 -25.40 7.92 -8.28
N LEU A 354 -24.87 8.83 -7.49
CA LEU A 354 -25.42 9.31 -6.24
C LEU A 354 -25.85 10.75 -6.40
N ASP A 355 -26.86 11.17 -5.61
CA ASP A 355 -27.24 12.57 -5.54
C ASP A 355 -26.11 13.45 -5.06
N ALA A 356 -25.89 14.60 -5.74
CA ALA A 356 -24.78 15.50 -5.45
C ALA A 356 -24.86 16.09 -4.03
N GLY A 357 -26.07 16.34 -3.51
CA GLY A 357 -26.27 16.80 -2.14
C GLY A 357 -25.87 15.75 -1.12
N ILE A 358 -26.21 14.47 -1.36
CA ILE A 358 -25.79 13.35 -0.50
C ILE A 358 -24.27 13.21 -0.49
N VAL A 359 -23.63 13.29 -1.66
CA VAL A 359 -22.17 13.25 -1.78
C VAL A 359 -21.54 14.44 -1.06
N GLY A 360 -22.07 15.66 -1.27
CA GLY A 360 -21.59 16.86 -0.60
C GLY A 360 -21.65 16.73 0.92
N GLN A 361 -22.81 16.32 1.46
CA GLN A 361 -23.00 16.13 2.91
C GLN A 361 -22.09 15.04 3.50
N ALA A 362 -21.81 13.97 2.75
CA ALA A 362 -20.96 12.88 3.24
C ALA A 362 -19.52 13.34 3.53
N PHE A 363 -19.00 14.31 2.77
CA PHE A 363 -17.65 14.86 2.92
C PHE A 363 -17.57 16.12 3.80
N LEU A 364 -18.68 16.55 4.42
CA LEU A 364 -18.59 17.61 5.43
C LEU A 364 -17.91 17.08 6.69
N HIS A 365 -17.00 17.88 7.22
CA HIS A 365 -16.44 17.67 8.52
C HIS A 365 -17.39 18.18 9.60
N HIS A 366 -17.38 17.52 10.75
CA HIS A 366 -18.26 17.84 11.87
C HIS A 366 -17.43 17.97 13.14
N ASP A 367 -17.77 18.98 13.97
CA ASP A 367 -17.19 19.14 15.30
C ASP A 367 -18.23 19.84 16.20
N THR A 368 -17.96 19.90 17.49
CA THR A 368 -18.81 20.58 18.46
C THR A 368 -18.07 21.78 19.03
N ARG A 369 -18.77 22.91 19.17
CA ARG A 369 -18.23 24.16 19.76
C ARG A 369 -19.21 24.70 20.79
N GLU A 370 -18.67 25.29 21.85
CA GLU A 370 -19.43 26.06 22.81
C GLU A 370 -19.55 27.50 22.33
N VAL A 371 -20.76 28.05 22.41
CA VAL A 371 -21.03 29.45 22.05
C VAL A 371 -20.64 30.35 23.22
N ASP A 372 -19.73 31.29 22.96
CA ASP A 372 -19.20 32.19 23.97
C ASP A 372 -20.24 33.29 24.35
N LYS A 373 -19.90 34.08 25.40
CA LYS A 373 -20.78 35.20 25.86
C LYS A 373 -20.98 36.29 24.82
N GLY A 374 -20.16 36.35 23.79
CA GLY A 374 -20.31 37.27 22.66
C GLY A 374 -21.15 36.69 21.51
N ALA A 375 -21.87 35.59 21.76
CA ALA A 375 -22.64 34.87 20.75
C ALA A 375 -21.79 34.39 19.57
N CYS A 376 -20.52 34.00 19.84
CA CYS A 376 -19.59 33.57 18.82
C CYS A 376 -19.06 32.17 19.12
N ILE A 377 -18.67 31.45 18.07
CA ILE A 377 -17.87 30.24 18.13
C ILE A 377 -16.47 30.49 17.59
N SER A 378 -15.46 29.80 18.11
CA SER A 378 -14.10 29.84 17.59
C SER A 378 -13.86 28.63 16.69
N PHE A 379 -13.42 28.88 15.45
CA PHE A 379 -13.08 27.84 14.49
C PHE A 379 -11.87 28.29 13.64
N GLU A 380 -10.84 27.46 13.53
CA GLU A 380 -9.59 27.73 12.80
C GLU A 380 -8.95 29.09 13.09
N GLY A 381 -8.94 29.49 14.37
CA GLY A 381 -8.36 30.78 14.80
C GLY A 381 -9.20 32.01 14.45
N ARG A 382 -10.39 31.85 13.88
CA ARG A 382 -11.36 32.90 13.58
C ARG A 382 -12.59 32.76 14.49
N LYS A 383 -13.27 33.88 14.73
CA LYS A 383 -14.57 33.89 15.41
C LYS A 383 -15.68 34.00 14.37
N TYR A 384 -16.72 33.24 14.58
CA TYR A 384 -17.94 33.25 13.75
C TYR A 384 -19.14 33.61 14.62
N GLU A 385 -19.94 34.54 14.14
CA GLU A 385 -21.16 35.00 14.81
C GLU A 385 -22.25 33.94 14.67
N VAL A 386 -22.88 33.62 15.78
CA VAL A 386 -23.96 32.64 15.90
C VAL A 386 -25.18 33.40 16.47
N SER A 387 -26.19 32.74 16.91
CA SER A 387 -27.36 33.38 17.57
C SER A 387 -27.06 33.65 19.06
N SER A 388 -27.44 34.85 19.54
CA SER A 388 -27.44 35.17 20.95
C SER A 388 -28.30 34.25 21.80
N ALA A 389 -29.30 33.60 21.20
CA ALA A 389 -30.13 32.58 21.82
C ALA A 389 -29.38 31.29 22.20
N LEU A 390 -28.20 31.06 21.62
CA LEU A 390 -27.40 29.86 21.83
C LEU A 390 -26.20 30.12 22.75
N ILE A 391 -26.09 31.28 23.39
CA ILE A 391 -25.03 31.57 24.34
C ILE A 391 -24.95 30.50 25.43
N GLY A 392 -23.77 29.91 25.63
CA GLY A 392 -23.52 28.84 26.59
C GLY A 392 -23.99 27.45 26.12
N ALA A 393 -24.59 27.34 24.93
CA ALA A 393 -24.96 26.04 24.37
C ALA A 393 -23.79 25.43 23.61
N THR A 394 -23.71 24.10 23.58
CA THR A 394 -22.83 23.36 22.69
C THR A 394 -23.55 23.10 21.39
N VAL A 395 -23.04 23.66 20.31
CA VAL A 395 -23.58 23.53 18.96
C VAL A 395 -22.72 22.60 18.11
N GLU A 396 -23.33 21.88 17.18
CA GLU A 396 -22.62 21.14 16.14
C GLU A 396 -22.29 22.08 14.99
N ILE A 397 -21.04 22.05 14.54
CA ILE A 397 -20.60 22.77 13.35
C ILE A 397 -20.24 21.79 12.24
N SER A 398 -20.55 22.17 11.00
CA SER A 398 -20.12 21.42 9.82
C SER A 398 -19.54 22.36 8.77
N TRP A 399 -18.48 21.91 8.08
CA TRP A 399 -17.81 22.69 7.05
C TRP A 399 -17.22 21.79 5.97
N ASP A 400 -16.99 22.38 4.80
CA ASP A 400 -16.24 21.74 3.71
C ASP A 400 -14.73 22.00 3.95
N PRO A 401 -13.88 20.98 4.07
CA PRO A 401 -12.45 21.18 4.31
C PRO A 401 -11.72 21.92 3.17
N MET A 402 -12.29 21.95 1.96
CA MET A 402 -11.77 22.74 0.84
C MET A 402 -12.30 24.18 0.80
N ALA A 403 -13.27 24.50 1.63
CA ALA A 403 -13.91 25.81 1.72
C ALA A 403 -14.24 26.17 3.18
N SER A 404 -13.23 26.10 4.06
CA SER A 404 -13.39 26.26 5.51
C SER A 404 -13.86 27.67 5.96
N GLU A 405 -13.97 28.61 5.04
CA GLU A 405 -14.50 29.95 5.35
C GLU A 405 -16.01 29.94 5.65
N THR A 406 -16.75 28.91 5.24
CA THR A 406 -18.17 28.76 5.47
C THR A 406 -18.44 27.67 6.49
N VAL A 407 -18.99 28.04 7.64
CA VAL A 407 -19.33 27.12 8.73
C VAL A 407 -20.85 27.10 8.90
N THR A 408 -21.43 25.90 8.83
CA THR A 408 -22.86 25.70 9.13
C THR A 408 -23.00 25.26 10.59
N VAL A 409 -23.89 25.92 11.30
CA VAL A 409 -24.22 25.63 12.70
C VAL A 409 -25.54 24.91 12.79
N SER A 410 -25.56 23.81 13.55
CA SER A 410 -26.75 23.01 13.84
C SER A 410 -26.97 22.90 15.35
N TYR A 411 -28.21 23.04 15.78
CA TYR A 411 -28.63 22.84 17.15
C TYR A 411 -30.01 22.18 17.20
N PRO A 412 -30.29 21.27 18.14
CA PRO A 412 -31.57 20.61 18.26
C PRO A 412 -32.74 21.63 18.35
N GLY A 413 -33.76 21.48 17.50
CA GLY A 413 -34.90 22.36 17.44
C GLY A 413 -34.71 23.61 16.59
N THR A 414 -33.55 23.86 16.01
CA THR A 414 -33.32 24.97 15.08
C THR A 414 -33.00 24.45 13.68
N LYS A 415 -33.35 25.21 12.64
CA LYS A 415 -32.87 24.92 11.27
C LYS A 415 -31.38 25.23 11.20
N PRO A 416 -30.56 24.38 10.55
CA PRO A 416 -29.15 24.68 10.31
C PRO A 416 -29.00 26.02 9.58
N PHE A 417 -28.04 26.83 9.98
CA PHE A 417 -27.76 28.14 9.40
C PHE A 417 -26.24 28.37 9.23
N LEU A 418 -25.89 29.24 8.28
CA LEU A 418 -24.52 29.64 8.02
C LEU A 418 -24.07 30.68 9.05
N ALA A 419 -22.98 30.36 9.79
CA ALA A 419 -22.35 31.33 10.65
C ALA A 419 -21.47 32.30 9.82
N LYS A 420 -21.54 33.59 10.14
CA LYS A 420 -20.76 34.62 9.46
C LYS A 420 -19.46 34.88 10.25
N PRO A 421 -18.32 35.10 9.57
CA PRO A 421 -17.13 35.56 10.25
C PRO A 421 -17.42 36.86 10.99
N LEU A 422 -16.95 36.95 12.25
CA LEU A 422 -17.11 38.17 13.06
C LEU A 422 -16.32 39.30 12.43
N THR A 423 -16.99 40.38 12.08
CA THR A 423 -16.38 41.61 11.57
C THR A 423 -16.30 42.65 12.69
N ILE A 424 -15.11 43.07 13.07
CA ILE A 424 -14.91 44.05 14.15
C ILE A 424 -15.40 45.43 13.63
N GLY A 425 -16.38 46.03 14.37
CA GLY A 425 -16.94 47.33 14.06
C GLY A 425 -18.30 47.33 13.43
N GLU A 426 -18.87 46.20 13.07
CA GLU A 426 -20.28 46.09 12.70
C GLU A 426 -21.16 45.79 13.94
N PHE A 427 -22.28 46.44 14.04
CA PHE A 427 -23.32 46.07 15.01
C PHE A 427 -23.93 44.73 14.53
N SER A 428 -24.08 43.78 15.43
CA SER A 428 -24.76 42.53 15.14
C SER A 428 -26.20 42.83 14.65
N ASP A 429 -26.68 42.03 13.70
CA ASP A 429 -28.09 42.02 13.29
C ASP A 429 -29.00 41.89 14.51
N PRO A 430 -30.25 42.46 14.43
CA PRO A 430 -31.21 42.34 15.52
C PRO A 430 -31.34 40.87 15.95
N LYS A 431 -31.35 40.66 17.26
CA LYS A 431 -31.43 39.34 17.88
C LYS A 431 -32.42 38.45 17.15
N PRO A 432 -32.03 37.31 16.62
CA PRO A 432 -32.98 36.36 16.08
C PRO A 432 -33.97 35.99 17.20
N GLU A 433 -35.25 35.96 16.88
CA GLU A 433 -36.27 35.49 17.81
C GLU A 433 -35.99 34.04 18.19
N LEU A 434 -36.09 33.75 19.47
CA LEU A 434 -35.98 32.37 19.94
C LEU A 434 -37.04 31.50 19.27
N PRO A 435 -36.71 30.34 18.72
CA PRO A 435 -37.71 29.40 18.24
C PRO A 435 -38.75 29.16 19.32
N GLN A 436 -40.05 29.08 18.96
CA GLN A 436 -41.12 28.81 19.91
C GLN A 436 -40.87 27.59 20.80
N SER A 437 -40.19 26.58 20.25
CA SER A 437 -39.78 25.37 21.01
C SER A 437 -38.72 25.60 22.10
N MET A 438 -38.07 26.76 22.10
CA MET A 438 -37.04 27.13 23.10
C MET A 438 -37.55 28.21 24.07
N LEU A 439 -38.74 28.76 23.84
CA LEU A 439 -39.36 29.69 24.78
C LEU A 439 -39.76 28.94 26.06
N PRO A 440 -39.51 29.54 27.25
CA PRO A 440 -39.97 28.95 28.47
C PRO A 440 -41.52 28.87 28.45
N GLU A 441 -42.03 27.68 28.70
CA GLU A 441 -43.48 27.53 28.90
C GLU A 441 -43.87 28.12 30.28
N GLU A 442 -44.94 28.92 30.30
CA GLU A 442 -45.55 29.33 31.56
C GLU A 442 -46.14 28.10 32.21
N VAL A 443 -45.54 27.70 33.33
CA VAL A 443 -46.03 26.57 34.14
C VAL A 443 -46.89 27.09 35.30
N GLU A 444 -48.07 26.58 35.45
CA GLU A 444 -48.96 26.93 36.57
C GLU A 444 -48.38 26.54 37.94
N CYS A 445 -47.47 25.52 37.97
CA CYS A 445 -46.86 25.06 39.18
C CYS A 445 -45.57 24.28 38.92
N SER A 446 -44.63 24.34 39.88
CA SER A 446 -43.38 23.57 39.80
C SER A 446 -43.61 22.08 40.07
N ARG A 447 -43.45 21.24 39.07
CA ARG A 447 -43.52 19.78 39.19
C ARG A 447 -42.51 19.26 40.25
N PHE A 448 -41.36 19.92 40.39
CA PHE A 448 -40.35 19.57 41.40
C PHE A 448 -40.87 19.81 42.79
N LEU A 449 -41.46 20.99 43.09
CA LEU A 449 -42.00 21.30 44.42
C LEU A 449 -43.21 20.42 44.76
N GLN A 450 -44.08 20.12 43.78
CA GLN A 450 -45.15 19.14 43.99
C GLN A 450 -44.61 17.75 44.29
N GLY A 451 -43.52 17.32 43.61
CA GLY A 451 -42.85 16.07 43.89
C GLY A 451 -42.26 16.02 45.32
N LEU A 452 -41.63 17.11 45.74
CA LEU A 452 -41.14 17.24 47.13
C LEU A 452 -42.26 17.18 48.15
N GLN A 453 -43.38 17.85 47.89
CA GLN A 453 -44.56 17.78 48.76
C GLN A 453 -45.05 16.33 48.92
N LYS A 454 -45.21 15.61 47.82
CA LYS A 454 -45.61 14.19 47.85
C LYS A 454 -44.64 13.33 48.60
N VAL A 455 -43.36 13.55 48.49
CA VAL A 455 -42.33 12.83 49.27
C VAL A 455 -42.41 13.17 50.74
N HIS A 456 -42.60 14.42 51.08
CA HIS A 456 -42.80 14.89 52.46
C HIS A 456 -44.02 14.26 53.08
N ASP A 457 -45.17 14.30 52.41
CA ASP A 457 -46.42 13.73 52.89
C ASP A 457 -46.31 12.21 53.08
N ARG A 458 -45.66 11.49 52.20
CA ARG A 458 -45.37 10.06 52.39
C ARG A 458 -44.53 9.81 53.61
N LYS A 459 -43.45 10.58 53.85
CA LYS A 459 -42.62 10.48 55.05
C LYS A 459 -43.43 10.78 56.34
N ARG A 460 -44.27 11.78 56.25
CA ARG A 460 -45.15 12.16 57.40
C ARG A 460 -46.15 11.04 57.75
N VAL A 461 -46.81 10.46 56.74
CA VAL A 461 -47.69 9.31 56.92
C VAL A 461 -46.94 8.09 57.48
N HIS A 462 -45.76 7.82 56.95
CA HIS A 462 -44.92 6.72 57.42
C HIS A 462 -44.50 6.93 58.91
N ASN A 463 -44.07 8.13 59.27
CA ASN A 463 -43.70 8.48 60.63
C ASN A 463 -44.92 8.48 61.60
N THR A 464 -46.09 8.89 61.11
CA THR A 464 -47.32 8.85 61.87
C THR A 464 -47.82 7.42 62.13
N ASN A 465 -47.66 6.54 61.12
CA ASN A 465 -47.99 5.13 61.24
C ASN A 465 -46.94 4.35 62.12
N ALA A 466 -45.67 4.82 62.13
CA ALA A 466 -44.64 4.23 63.02
C ALA A 466 -44.81 4.60 64.50
N ILE A 467 -45.55 5.68 64.77
CA ILE A 467 -45.95 6.02 66.12
C ILE A 467 -47.39 5.47 66.39
N SER A 468 -47.53 4.17 66.43
CA SER A 468 -48.77 3.52 66.81
C SER A 468 -48.88 3.50 68.34
N PHE A 469 -49.63 4.42 68.86
CA PHE A 469 -49.98 4.42 70.33
C PHE A 469 -50.75 3.17 70.79
N GLY A 470 -51.07 2.28 69.85
CA GLY A 470 -51.74 1.01 70.14
C GLY A 470 -50.88 -0.02 70.88
N GLU A 471 -49.57 0.02 70.73
CA GLU A 471 -48.67 -0.87 71.49
C GLU A 471 -48.40 -0.37 72.92
N TYR A 472 -48.40 0.93 73.15
CA TYR A 472 -48.24 1.50 74.48
C TYR A 472 -49.45 1.21 75.42
N ARG A 473 -50.63 0.98 74.88
CA ARG A 473 -51.81 0.58 75.69
C ARG A 473 -51.78 -0.89 76.10
N LYS A 474 -51.18 -1.75 75.34
CA LYS A 474 -51.04 -3.18 75.66
C LYS A 474 -50.00 -3.47 76.71
N GLU A 475 -48.98 -2.64 76.86
CA GLU A 475 -47.99 -2.76 77.91
C GLU A 475 -48.47 -2.15 79.25
N ALA A 476 -49.39 -1.20 79.21
CA ALA A 476 -49.96 -0.60 80.46
C ALA A 476 -51.07 -1.43 81.06
N ASP A 477 -51.78 -2.29 80.34
CA ASP A 477 -52.84 -3.17 80.88
C ASP A 477 -52.34 -4.58 81.29
N GLY A 478 -51.03 -4.84 81.19
CA GLY A 478 -50.41 -6.15 81.44
C GLY A 478 -49.74 -6.28 82.86
N ASN A 479 -49.80 -5.23 83.65
CA ASN A 479 -49.27 -5.26 85.02
C ASN A 479 -50.34 -4.83 86.07
N VAL A 480 -51.30 -5.72 86.37
CA VAL A 480 -51.99 -5.81 87.61
C VAL A 480 -52.26 -7.29 87.93
#